data_2a1cce5fa11be8a72338171f9a53c444
#
_entry.id   2a1cce5fa11be8a72338171f9a53c444
#
_cell.length_a   1.000
_cell.length_b   1.000
_cell.length_c   1.000
_cell.angle_alpha   90.00
_cell.angle_beta   90.00
_cell.angle_gamma   90.00
#
_symmetry.space_group_name_H-M   'P 1'
#
loop_
_entity.id
_entity.type
_entity.pdbx_description
1 polymer ?
#
loop_
_entity_poly.entity_id
_entity_poly.type
_entity_poly.pdbx_seq_one_letter_code
_entity_poly.pdbx_strand_id
1 'polypeptide(L)'
;MSLTLLIQLLVVGLATGAIYALIALGYTMVYGIIELINFAHGDIFMIGTFICISIFGAFGITNSSTAPTGFSMVGILLLTLVGSMLLCAALGVVIERVAYRPLRNAPRLAPLISAIGVSLILEDIGKLWKGITIVSFPQIFPNVTYYLGPVSFSSVDILVIVVALVLMVALQWMVNSTRMGRAMRAVAQDREAAALMGVNVNRIIAITFFIGAALAGAAALIWGLKYGSTQFTLGFQLGLFAFTAAVLGGIGNLVGAMLGGVLIGLIEALATLIPDSTNGGFGLPHGGAAWHVALIFLILILILVFRPSGLLGQQTPEKV
;
A
#
# COMPACT_ATOMS: atom_id res chain seq x y z
N MET A 1 24.55 4.27 -20.89
CA MET A 1 23.19 3.89 -20.48
C MET A 1 22.25 4.23 -21.61
N SER A 2 21.51 3.27 -22.18
CA SER A 2 20.59 3.59 -23.26
C SER A 2 19.34 4.31 -22.72
N LEU A 3 18.88 5.36 -23.40
CA LEU A 3 17.66 6.09 -23.06
C LEU A 3 16.46 5.14 -22.93
N THR A 4 16.44 4.11 -23.74
CA THR A 4 15.46 3.02 -23.73
C THR A 4 15.35 2.32 -22.37
N LEU A 5 16.49 1.93 -21.79
CA LEU A 5 16.54 1.26 -20.48
C LEU A 5 16.00 2.18 -19.38
N LEU A 6 16.36 3.46 -19.41
CA LEU A 6 15.87 4.43 -18.45
C LEU A 6 14.33 4.54 -18.52
N ILE A 7 13.75 4.71 -19.71
CA ILE A 7 12.30 4.83 -19.88
C ILE A 7 11.60 3.54 -19.42
N GLN A 8 12.16 2.38 -19.73
CA GLN A 8 11.60 1.10 -19.29
C GLN A 8 11.57 0.97 -17.76
N LEU A 9 12.65 1.34 -17.08
CA LEU A 9 12.71 1.35 -15.62
C LEU A 9 11.74 2.37 -15.00
N LEU A 10 11.55 3.53 -15.65
CA LEU A 10 10.55 4.49 -15.19
C LEU A 10 9.13 3.93 -15.27
N VAL A 11 8.75 3.19 -16.31
CA VAL A 11 7.45 2.55 -16.44
C VAL A 11 7.26 1.48 -15.35
N VAL A 12 8.24 0.60 -15.15
CA VAL A 12 8.21 -0.44 -14.12
C VAL A 12 8.13 0.18 -12.73
N GLY A 13 8.96 1.21 -12.47
CA GLY A 13 8.98 1.94 -11.21
C GLY A 13 7.66 2.67 -10.92
N LEU A 14 7.03 3.26 -11.95
CA LEU A 14 5.72 3.89 -11.82
C LEU A 14 4.64 2.86 -11.44
N ALA A 15 4.64 1.68 -12.07
CA ALA A 15 3.68 0.63 -11.75
C ALA A 15 3.88 0.09 -10.31
N THR A 16 5.11 -0.18 -9.90
CA THR A 16 5.43 -0.60 -8.52
C THR A 16 5.08 0.52 -7.52
N GLY A 17 5.47 1.74 -7.83
CA GLY A 17 5.18 2.91 -7.00
C GLY A 17 3.70 3.21 -6.85
N ALA A 18 2.88 2.91 -7.86
CA ALA A 18 1.43 3.03 -7.77
C ALA A 18 0.82 2.07 -6.73
N ILE A 19 1.38 0.85 -6.59
CA ILE A 19 0.98 -0.09 -5.54
C ILE A 19 1.37 0.44 -4.16
N TYR A 20 2.61 0.90 -4.01
CA TYR A 20 3.07 1.51 -2.75
C TYR A 20 2.25 2.74 -2.37
N ALA A 21 1.86 3.56 -3.34
CA ALA A 21 1.01 4.72 -3.13
C ALA A 21 -0.37 4.34 -2.57
N LEU A 22 -1.00 3.27 -3.06
CA LEU A 22 -2.29 2.80 -2.52
C LEU A 22 -2.17 2.36 -1.07
N ILE A 23 -1.12 1.63 -0.71
CA ILE A 23 -0.89 1.20 0.67
C ILE A 23 -0.54 2.42 1.54
N ALA A 24 0.32 3.33 1.06
CA ALA A 24 0.71 4.55 1.75
C ALA A 24 -0.48 5.49 2.02
N LEU A 25 -1.46 5.54 1.10
CA LEU A 25 -2.71 6.27 1.31
C LEU A 25 -3.50 5.73 2.51
N GLY A 26 -3.57 4.41 2.67
CA GLY A 26 -4.21 3.80 3.83
C GLY A 26 -3.51 4.19 5.13
N TYR A 27 -2.17 4.17 5.17
CA TYR A 27 -1.39 4.66 6.31
C TYR A 27 -1.66 6.13 6.60
N THR A 28 -1.55 6.97 5.59
CA THR A 28 -1.71 8.42 5.72
C THR A 28 -3.12 8.81 6.17
N MET A 29 -4.16 8.12 5.70
CA MET A 29 -5.53 8.39 6.13
C MET A 29 -5.73 8.09 7.62
N VAL A 30 -5.26 6.93 8.08
CA VAL A 30 -5.38 6.53 9.49
C VAL A 30 -4.57 7.47 10.37
N TYR A 31 -3.30 7.71 10.02
CA TYR A 31 -2.43 8.61 10.77
C TYR A 31 -2.98 10.05 10.84
N GLY A 32 -3.48 10.58 9.74
CA GLY A 32 -4.02 11.95 9.66
C GLY A 32 -5.20 12.21 10.61
N ILE A 33 -5.89 11.15 11.08
CA ILE A 33 -7.03 11.30 12.01
C ILE A 33 -6.69 10.90 13.44
N ILE A 34 -5.91 9.83 13.63
CA ILE A 34 -5.63 9.32 14.99
C ILE A 34 -4.23 9.66 15.47
N GLU A 35 -3.37 10.21 14.61
CA GLU A 35 -1.95 10.54 14.88
C GLU A 35 -1.13 9.34 15.40
N LEU A 36 -1.55 8.13 15.05
CA LEU A 36 -0.90 6.87 15.43
C LEU A 36 -0.61 6.04 14.19
N ILE A 37 0.57 5.44 14.15
CA ILE A 37 0.98 4.56 13.05
C ILE A 37 0.32 3.19 13.24
N ASN A 38 -0.35 2.71 12.20
CA ASN A 38 -0.93 1.37 12.18
C ASN A 38 0.01 0.37 11.50
N PHE A 39 0.96 -0.21 12.22
CA PHE A 39 1.89 -1.20 11.65
C PHE A 39 1.19 -2.44 11.09
N ALA A 40 0.01 -2.81 11.59
CA ALA A 40 -0.78 -3.92 11.05
C ALA A 40 -1.35 -3.67 9.64
N HIS A 41 -1.24 -2.45 9.10
CA HIS A 41 -1.80 -2.11 7.79
C HIS A 41 -1.17 -2.87 6.64
N GLY A 42 0.15 -3.10 6.70
CA GLY A 42 0.85 -3.95 5.72
C GLY A 42 0.34 -5.40 5.75
N ASP A 43 0.04 -5.92 6.95
CA ASP A 43 -0.47 -7.29 7.07
C ASP A 43 -1.94 -7.43 6.63
N ILE A 44 -2.73 -6.35 6.71
CA ILE A 44 -4.06 -6.31 6.05
C ILE A 44 -3.89 -6.49 4.54
N PHE A 45 -2.90 -5.84 3.92
CA PHE A 45 -2.57 -6.04 2.52
C PHE A 45 -2.17 -7.50 2.24
N MET A 46 -1.30 -8.10 3.05
CA MET A 46 -0.90 -9.50 2.91
C MET A 46 -2.11 -10.44 3.01
N ILE A 47 -2.96 -10.29 4.01
CA ILE A 47 -4.23 -11.04 4.12
C ILE A 47 -5.10 -10.81 2.89
N GLY A 48 -5.12 -9.60 2.34
CA GLY A 48 -5.80 -9.29 1.08
C GLY A 48 -5.32 -10.13 -0.09
N THR A 49 -4.01 -10.41 -0.21
CA THR A 49 -3.48 -11.31 -1.26
C THR A 49 -3.99 -12.74 -1.10
N PHE A 50 -4.07 -13.23 0.15
CA PHE A 50 -4.60 -14.56 0.43
C PHE A 50 -6.11 -14.66 0.21
N ILE A 51 -6.86 -13.58 0.49
CA ILE A 51 -8.28 -13.46 0.15
C ILE A 51 -8.45 -13.55 -1.38
N CYS A 52 -7.67 -12.81 -2.17
CA CYS A 52 -7.73 -12.87 -3.63
C CYS A 52 -7.51 -14.29 -4.17
N ILE A 53 -6.46 -14.98 -3.69
CA ILE A 53 -6.17 -16.37 -4.06
C ILE A 53 -7.35 -17.29 -3.67
N SER A 54 -7.96 -17.07 -2.52
CA SER A 54 -9.09 -17.89 -2.07
C SER A 54 -10.36 -17.63 -2.88
N ILE A 55 -10.62 -16.39 -3.30
CA ILE A 55 -11.72 -16.07 -4.21
C ILE A 55 -11.47 -16.73 -5.56
N PHE A 56 -10.27 -16.65 -6.14
CA PHE A 56 -9.94 -17.35 -7.39
C PHE A 56 -10.12 -18.86 -7.27
N GLY A 57 -9.66 -19.45 -6.15
CA GLY A 57 -9.86 -20.87 -5.88
C GLY A 57 -11.34 -21.28 -5.80
N ALA A 58 -12.21 -20.43 -5.26
CA ALA A 58 -13.65 -20.66 -5.20
C ALA A 58 -14.30 -20.70 -6.60
N PHE A 59 -13.70 -20.00 -7.58
CA PHE A 59 -14.09 -20.08 -9.00
C PHE A 59 -13.37 -21.20 -9.77
N GLY A 60 -12.62 -22.08 -9.10
CA GLY A 60 -11.84 -23.14 -9.73
C GLY A 60 -10.62 -22.65 -10.51
N ILE A 61 -10.22 -21.40 -10.30
CA ILE A 61 -9.07 -20.81 -10.99
C ILE A 61 -7.82 -21.08 -10.15
N THR A 62 -6.97 -21.93 -10.70
CA THR A 62 -5.67 -22.32 -10.15
C THR A 62 -4.57 -22.04 -11.16
N ASN A 63 -3.30 -22.16 -10.79
CA ASN A 63 -2.19 -21.98 -11.73
C ASN A 63 -2.16 -22.98 -12.87
N SER A 64 -2.88 -24.11 -12.75
CA SER A 64 -3.01 -25.16 -13.77
C SER A 64 -4.30 -25.06 -14.58
N SER A 65 -5.23 -24.19 -14.21
CA SER A 65 -6.49 -24.02 -14.95
C SER A 65 -6.30 -23.11 -16.16
N THR A 66 -7.10 -23.31 -17.19
CA THR A 66 -7.17 -22.36 -18.30
C THR A 66 -7.75 -21.04 -17.79
N ALA A 67 -7.03 -19.94 -18.02
CA ALA A 67 -7.51 -18.63 -17.62
C ALA A 67 -8.85 -18.31 -18.29
N PRO A 68 -9.84 -17.79 -17.56
CA PRO A 68 -11.08 -17.32 -18.15
C PRO A 68 -10.79 -16.18 -19.14
N THR A 69 -11.57 -16.10 -20.20
CA THR A 69 -11.37 -15.10 -21.27
C THR A 69 -12.59 -14.20 -21.40
N GLY A 70 -12.40 -13.02 -21.98
CA GLY A 70 -13.50 -12.11 -22.31
C GLY A 70 -14.22 -11.56 -21.10
N PHE A 71 -15.54 -11.54 -21.13
CA PHE A 71 -16.39 -10.91 -20.11
C PHE A 71 -16.31 -11.61 -18.75
N SER A 72 -16.13 -12.93 -18.72
CA SER A 72 -16.00 -13.70 -17.48
C SER A 72 -14.72 -13.33 -16.72
N MET A 73 -13.60 -13.09 -17.41
CA MET A 73 -12.36 -12.61 -16.83
C MET A 73 -12.56 -11.26 -16.11
N VAL A 74 -13.16 -10.29 -16.80
CA VAL A 74 -13.41 -8.96 -16.23
C VAL A 74 -14.34 -9.06 -15.02
N GLY A 75 -15.40 -9.86 -15.11
CA GLY A 75 -16.33 -10.08 -14.00
C GLY A 75 -15.65 -10.65 -12.75
N ILE A 76 -14.81 -11.67 -12.92
CA ILE A 76 -14.08 -12.30 -11.81
C ILE A 76 -13.05 -11.34 -11.22
N LEU A 77 -12.32 -10.58 -12.06
CA LEU A 77 -11.38 -9.56 -11.56
C LEU A 77 -12.08 -8.47 -10.75
N LEU A 78 -13.20 -7.94 -11.22
CA LEU A 78 -14.00 -6.96 -10.51
C LEU A 78 -14.56 -7.51 -9.19
N LEU A 79 -15.08 -8.73 -9.22
CA LEU A 79 -15.60 -9.39 -8.02
C LEU A 79 -14.49 -9.63 -7.01
N THR A 80 -13.30 -10.04 -7.45
CA THR A 80 -12.15 -10.24 -6.59
C THR A 80 -11.66 -8.90 -6.02
N LEU A 81 -11.63 -7.84 -6.84
CA LEU A 81 -11.28 -6.49 -6.40
C LEU A 81 -12.23 -6.02 -5.28
N VAL A 82 -13.53 -6.04 -5.56
CA VAL A 82 -14.55 -5.60 -4.58
C VAL A 82 -14.58 -6.51 -3.36
N GLY A 83 -14.48 -7.82 -3.54
CA GLY A 83 -14.45 -8.82 -2.47
C GLY A 83 -13.25 -8.64 -1.54
N SER A 84 -12.05 -8.48 -2.09
CA SER A 84 -10.84 -8.22 -1.30
C SER A 84 -10.91 -6.87 -0.58
N MET A 85 -11.40 -5.82 -1.25
CA MET A 85 -11.60 -4.51 -0.63
C MET A 85 -12.56 -4.58 0.56
N LEU A 86 -13.70 -5.25 0.41
CA LEU A 86 -14.72 -5.36 1.48
C LEU A 86 -14.24 -6.22 2.64
N LEU A 87 -13.60 -7.35 2.39
CA LEU A 87 -13.10 -8.24 3.45
C LEU A 87 -11.93 -7.60 4.21
N CYS A 88 -10.99 -6.96 3.52
CA CYS A 88 -9.92 -6.18 4.15
C CYS A 88 -10.50 -4.99 4.94
N ALA A 89 -11.50 -4.29 4.39
CA ALA A 89 -12.17 -3.19 5.07
C ALA A 89 -12.86 -3.66 6.37
N ALA A 90 -13.54 -4.81 6.34
CA ALA A 90 -14.14 -5.42 7.53
C ALA A 90 -13.07 -5.75 8.58
N LEU A 91 -11.95 -6.35 8.15
CA LEU A 91 -10.81 -6.63 9.02
C LEU A 91 -10.24 -5.34 9.63
N GLY A 92 -10.08 -4.27 8.84
CA GLY A 92 -9.64 -2.97 9.33
C GLY A 92 -10.54 -2.39 10.41
N VAL A 93 -11.87 -2.51 10.26
CA VAL A 93 -12.84 -2.07 11.30
C VAL A 93 -12.75 -2.95 12.54
N VAL A 94 -12.54 -4.26 12.40
CA VAL A 94 -12.32 -5.15 13.55
C VAL A 94 -11.08 -4.74 14.34
N ILE A 95 -9.98 -4.49 13.65
CA ILE A 95 -8.72 -4.03 14.26
C ILE A 95 -8.93 -2.68 14.97
N GLU A 96 -9.65 -1.74 14.34
CA GLU A 96 -9.99 -0.47 14.99
C GLU A 96 -10.76 -0.69 16.29
N ARG A 97 -11.80 -1.52 16.28
CA ARG A 97 -12.66 -1.74 17.43
C ARG A 97 -11.97 -2.48 18.57
N VAL A 98 -11.16 -3.47 18.26
CA VAL A 98 -10.57 -4.38 19.25
C VAL A 98 -9.23 -3.86 19.75
N ALA A 99 -8.36 -3.37 18.85
CA ALA A 99 -6.99 -3.02 19.18
C ALA A 99 -6.78 -1.51 19.43
N TYR A 100 -7.44 -0.64 18.63
CA TYR A 100 -7.18 0.80 18.72
C TYR A 100 -8.17 1.56 19.59
N ARG A 101 -9.45 1.25 19.46
CA ARG A 101 -10.50 1.99 20.17
C ARG A 101 -10.38 1.95 21.70
N PRO A 102 -10.06 0.82 22.34
CA PRO A 102 -9.87 0.77 23.79
C PRO A 102 -8.66 1.57 24.28
N LEU A 103 -7.65 1.72 23.41
CA LEU A 103 -6.35 2.33 23.77
C LEU A 103 -6.22 3.80 23.34
N ARG A 104 -7.28 4.43 22.83
CA ARG A 104 -7.22 5.82 22.33
C ARG A 104 -6.83 6.85 23.38
N ASN A 105 -7.19 6.60 24.64
CA ASN A 105 -6.88 7.48 25.76
C ASN A 105 -5.66 7.02 26.58
N ALA A 106 -5.02 5.93 26.14
CA ALA A 106 -3.80 5.43 26.74
C ALA A 106 -2.56 6.20 26.24
N PRO A 107 -1.41 6.11 26.93
CA PRO A 107 -0.16 6.68 26.46
C PRO A 107 0.17 6.21 25.03
N ARG A 108 0.78 7.07 24.21
CA ARG A 108 1.03 6.82 22.76
C ARG A 108 1.73 5.49 22.45
N LEU A 109 2.51 4.94 23.39
CA LEU A 109 3.17 3.64 23.24
C LEU A 109 2.20 2.45 23.26
N ALA A 110 1.07 2.53 23.97
CA ALA A 110 0.14 1.40 24.10
C ALA A 110 -0.54 1.03 22.76
N PRO A 111 -1.11 1.96 21.98
CA PRO A 111 -1.61 1.65 20.65
C PRO A 111 -0.53 1.16 19.68
N LEU A 112 0.70 1.68 19.81
CA LEU A 112 1.84 1.25 18.99
C LEU A 112 2.16 -0.22 19.21
N ILE A 113 2.32 -0.64 20.48
CA ILE A 113 2.60 -2.03 20.86
C ILE A 113 1.43 -2.93 20.43
N SER A 114 0.19 -2.46 20.61
CA SER A 114 -1.01 -3.20 20.17
C SER A 114 -1.00 -3.41 18.64
N ALA A 115 -0.60 -2.39 17.87
CA ALA A 115 -0.48 -2.51 16.42
C ALA A 115 0.52 -3.57 15.98
N ILE A 116 1.69 -3.61 16.66
CA ILE A 116 2.72 -4.64 16.40
C ILE A 116 2.19 -6.02 16.79
N GLY A 117 1.48 -6.14 17.93
CA GLY A 117 0.85 -7.39 18.32
C GLY A 117 -0.18 -7.89 17.32
N VAL A 118 -1.01 -7.00 16.77
CA VAL A 118 -1.97 -7.34 15.71
C VAL A 118 -1.24 -7.77 14.44
N SER A 119 -0.16 -7.08 14.05
CA SER A 119 0.68 -7.44 12.91
C SER A 119 1.17 -8.88 13.02
N LEU A 120 1.76 -9.27 14.15
CA LEU A 120 2.23 -10.64 14.40
C LEU A 120 1.09 -11.66 14.36
N ILE A 121 -0.07 -11.34 14.93
CA ILE A 121 -1.26 -12.22 14.86
C ILE A 121 -1.71 -12.43 13.40
N LEU A 122 -1.75 -11.39 12.59
CA LEU A 122 -2.13 -11.51 11.17
C LEU A 122 -1.10 -12.31 10.37
N GLU A 123 0.19 -12.15 10.68
CA GLU A 123 1.26 -12.93 10.08
C GLU A 123 1.11 -14.43 10.42
N ASP A 124 0.84 -14.77 11.70
CA ASP A 124 0.62 -16.14 12.12
C ASP A 124 -0.69 -16.73 11.55
N ILE A 125 -1.77 -15.95 11.46
CA ILE A 125 -2.98 -16.35 10.73
C ILE A 125 -2.65 -16.66 9.27
N GLY A 126 -1.82 -15.84 8.62
CA GLY A 126 -1.36 -16.06 7.25
C GLY A 126 -0.61 -17.39 7.10
N LYS A 127 0.33 -17.69 8.03
CA LYS A 127 1.07 -18.97 8.08
C LYS A 127 0.14 -20.18 8.24
N LEU A 128 -0.83 -20.08 9.15
CA LEU A 128 -1.79 -21.17 9.40
C LEU A 128 -2.74 -21.38 8.21
N TRP A 129 -3.09 -20.32 7.49
CA TRP A 129 -4.05 -20.39 6.38
C TRP A 129 -3.44 -20.88 5.07
N LYS A 130 -2.26 -20.35 4.70
CA LYS A 130 -1.62 -20.61 3.39
C LYS A 130 -0.26 -21.31 3.48
N GLY A 131 0.23 -21.53 4.69
CA GLY A 131 1.53 -22.17 4.94
C GLY A 131 2.69 -21.15 4.98
N ILE A 132 3.90 -21.69 5.18
CA ILE A 132 5.14 -20.92 5.34
C ILE A 132 5.88 -20.69 4.01
N THR A 133 5.45 -21.35 2.94
CA THR A 133 6.09 -21.27 1.62
C THR A 133 5.51 -20.12 0.79
N ILE A 134 6.24 -19.76 -0.26
CA ILE A 134 5.73 -18.81 -1.27
C ILE A 134 4.52 -19.44 -1.94
N VAL A 135 3.41 -18.70 -1.96
CA VAL A 135 2.16 -19.09 -2.61
C VAL A 135 2.07 -18.41 -3.98
N SER A 136 1.90 -19.19 -5.03
CA SER A 136 1.72 -18.67 -6.37
C SER A 136 0.35 -18.02 -6.52
N PHE A 137 0.31 -16.87 -7.19
CA PHE A 137 -0.90 -16.12 -7.48
C PHE A 137 -1.36 -16.46 -8.90
N PRO A 138 -2.61 -16.92 -9.11
CA PRO A 138 -3.12 -17.29 -10.44
C PRO A 138 -3.06 -16.12 -11.42
N GLN A 139 -2.45 -16.35 -12.60
CA GLN A 139 -2.34 -15.33 -13.65
C GLN A 139 -3.59 -15.37 -14.53
N ILE A 140 -4.61 -14.60 -14.14
CA ILE A 140 -5.90 -14.53 -14.85
C ILE A 140 -5.83 -13.52 -16.00
N PHE A 141 -5.11 -12.42 -15.78
CA PHE A 141 -5.00 -11.37 -16.78
C PHE A 141 -3.89 -11.70 -17.79
N PRO A 142 -4.17 -11.65 -19.10
CA PRO A 142 -3.17 -11.96 -20.10
C PRO A 142 -2.02 -10.98 -20.06
N ASN A 143 -0.80 -11.49 -19.86
CA ASN A 143 0.41 -10.67 -19.83
C ASN A 143 0.94 -10.49 -21.26
N VAL A 144 0.37 -9.51 -21.97
CA VAL A 144 0.80 -9.13 -23.32
C VAL A 144 1.81 -8.00 -23.21
N THR A 145 2.96 -8.18 -23.86
CA THR A 145 3.99 -7.14 -23.95
C THR A 145 3.72 -6.27 -25.17
N TYR A 146 3.54 -4.99 -24.95
CA TYR A 146 3.42 -3.97 -25.99
C TYR A 146 4.78 -3.31 -26.21
N TYR A 147 5.07 -3.00 -27.48
CA TYR A 147 6.29 -2.34 -27.87
C TYR A 147 5.98 -0.95 -28.43
N LEU A 148 6.52 0.08 -27.82
CA LEU A 148 6.49 1.45 -28.35
C LEU A 148 7.91 1.85 -28.75
N GLY A 149 8.28 1.52 -30.01
CA GLY A 149 9.66 1.59 -30.46
C GLY A 149 10.53 0.60 -29.67
N PRO A 150 11.63 1.07 -29.05
CA PRO A 150 12.52 0.20 -28.27
C PRO A 150 12.07 -0.04 -26.82
N VAL A 151 10.97 0.59 -26.36
CA VAL A 151 10.45 0.45 -24.99
C VAL A 151 9.37 -0.62 -24.97
N SER A 152 9.44 -1.54 -24.02
CA SER A 152 8.43 -2.55 -23.78
C SER A 152 7.72 -2.32 -22.45
N PHE A 153 6.40 -2.53 -22.41
CA PHE A 153 5.60 -2.49 -21.20
C PHE A 153 4.52 -3.56 -21.21
N SER A 154 4.20 -4.07 -20.05
CA SER A 154 3.22 -5.13 -19.88
C SER A 154 1.79 -4.57 -19.81
N SER A 155 0.82 -5.33 -20.33
CA SER A 155 -0.61 -5.07 -20.09
C SER A 155 -0.94 -5.00 -18.61
N VAL A 156 -0.25 -5.78 -17.76
CA VAL A 156 -0.41 -5.77 -16.31
C VAL A 156 0.06 -4.44 -15.71
N ASP A 157 1.18 -3.86 -16.20
CA ASP A 157 1.66 -2.57 -15.70
C ASP A 157 0.65 -1.45 -16.00
N ILE A 158 0.02 -1.47 -17.18
CA ILE A 158 -1.04 -0.54 -17.53
C ILE A 158 -2.24 -0.71 -16.59
N LEU A 159 -2.67 -1.96 -16.38
CA LEU A 159 -3.80 -2.27 -15.47
C LEU A 159 -3.52 -1.75 -14.07
N VAL A 160 -2.33 -2.01 -13.52
CA VAL A 160 -1.88 -1.55 -12.20
C VAL A 160 -1.97 -0.03 -12.09
N ILE A 161 -1.38 0.69 -13.04
CA ILE A 161 -1.36 2.16 -13.04
C ILE A 161 -2.79 2.72 -13.15
N VAL A 162 -3.60 2.19 -14.04
CA VAL A 162 -4.99 2.67 -14.27
C VAL A 162 -5.85 2.43 -13.02
N VAL A 163 -5.84 1.21 -12.47
CA VAL A 163 -6.63 0.89 -11.27
C VAL A 163 -6.17 1.74 -10.07
N ALA A 164 -4.86 1.85 -9.87
CA ALA A 164 -4.32 2.67 -8.79
C ALA A 164 -4.71 4.14 -8.96
N LEU A 165 -4.56 4.70 -10.15
CA LEU A 165 -4.93 6.10 -10.43
C LEU A 165 -6.42 6.35 -10.19
N VAL A 166 -7.30 5.48 -10.67
CA VAL A 166 -8.74 5.60 -10.45
C VAL A 166 -9.07 5.60 -8.95
N LEU A 167 -8.49 4.68 -8.17
CA LEU A 167 -8.71 4.60 -6.74
C LEU A 167 -8.13 5.82 -6.00
N MET A 168 -6.95 6.29 -6.38
CA MET A 168 -6.32 7.50 -5.81
C MET A 168 -7.18 8.75 -6.08
N VAL A 169 -7.65 8.93 -7.32
CA VAL A 169 -8.51 10.06 -7.69
C VAL A 169 -9.87 9.98 -6.99
N ALA A 170 -10.46 8.78 -6.93
CA ALA A 170 -11.73 8.57 -6.23
C ALA A 170 -11.61 8.89 -4.73
N LEU A 171 -10.53 8.46 -4.08
CA LEU A 171 -10.26 8.78 -2.69
C LEU A 171 -10.08 10.28 -2.47
N GLN A 172 -9.25 10.92 -3.29
CA GLN A 172 -8.99 12.35 -3.20
C GLN A 172 -10.28 13.16 -3.40
N TRP A 173 -11.11 12.79 -4.37
CA TRP A 173 -12.42 13.39 -4.57
C TRP A 173 -13.33 13.18 -3.36
N MET A 174 -13.38 11.96 -2.83
CA MET A 174 -14.20 11.62 -1.66
C MET A 174 -13.80 12.47 -0.45
N VAL A 175 -12.51 12.57 -0.15
CA VAL A 175 -12.00 13.35 0.99
C VAL A 175 -12.22 14.85 0.80
N ASN A 176 -12.03 15.40 -0.41
CA ASN A 176 -12.12 16.85 -0.63
C ASN A 176 -13.57 17.34 -0.80
N SER A 177 -14.42 16.57 -1.48
CA SER A 177 -15.71 17.06 -1.96
C SER A 177 -16.91 16.56 -1.18
N THR A 178 -16.80 15.41 -0.44
CA THR A 178 -17.96 14.81 0.22
C THR A 178 -18.18 15.32 1.65
N ARG A 179 -19.42 15.09 2.18
CA ARG A 179 -19.73 15.36 3.59
C ARG A 179 -18.88 14.52 4.54
N MET A 180 -18.59 13.27 4.15
CA MET A 180 -17.72 12.36 4.91
C MET A 180 -16.29 12.91 4.99
N GLY A 181 -15.72 13.35 3.87
CA GLY A 181 -14.39 13.94 3.85
C GLY A 181 -14.30 15.23 4.69
N ARG A 182 -15.34 16.07 4.70
CA ARG A 182 -15.39 17.24 5.60
C ARG A 182 -15.36 16.83 7.07
N ALA A 183 -16.12 15.80 7.45
CA ALA A 183 -16.13 15.28 8.82
C ALA A 183 -14.77 14.66 9.18
N MET A 184 -14.10 13.95 8.26
CA MET A 184 -12.74 13.42 8.47
C MET A 184 -11.75 14.53 8.75
N ARG A 185 -11.75 15.60 7.95
CA ARG A 185 -10.84 16.76 8.15
C ARG A 185 -11.15 17.51 9.45
N ALA A 186 -12.41 17.67 9.83
CA ALA A 186 -12.78 18.27 11.10
C ALA A 186 -12.27 17.46 12.30
N VAL A 187 -12.43 16.13 12.28
CA VAL A 187 -11.92 15.24 13.32
C VAL A 187 -10.38 15.21 13.36
N ALA A 188 -9.73 15.37 12.21
CA ALA A 188 -8.28 15.46 12.12
C ALA A 188 -7.72 16.76 12.74
N GLN A 189 -8.47 17.86 12.64
CA GLN A 189 -8.06 19.15 13.23
C GLN A 189 -8.30 19.21 14.74
N ASP A 190 -9.51 18.86 15.18
CA ASP A 190 -9.89 18.87 16.58
C ASP A 190 -11.06 17.90 16.83
N ARG A 191 -10.80 16.83 17.57
CA ARG A 191 -11.80 15.79 17.88
C ARG A 191 -12.90 16.29 18.82
N GLU A 192 -12.55 17.14 19.79
CA GLU A 192 -13.50 17.66 20.77
C GLU A 192 -14.42 18.69 20.13
N ALA A 193 -13.86 19.64 19.37
CA ALA A 193 -14.65 20.62 18.63
C ALA A 193 -15.55 19.94 17.59
N ALA A 194 -15.07 18.91 16.86
CA ALA A 194 -15.87 18.15 15.92
C ALA A 194 -17.05 17.43 16.61
N ALA A 195 -16.81 16.87 17.79
CA ALA A 195 -17.86 16.22 18.60
C ALA A 195 -18.93 17.21 19.06
N LEU A 196 -18.53 18.41 19.50
CA LEU A 196 -19.46 19.49 19.89
C LEU A 196 -20.33 19.96 18.70
N MET A 197 -19.80 19.89 17.48
CA MET A 197 -20.54 20.17 16.24
C MET A 197 -21.40 19.01 15.75
N GLY A 198 -21.59 17.94 16.56
CA GLY A 198 -22.43 16.80 16.26
C GLY A 198 -21.80 15.71 15.40
N VAL A 199 -20.48 15.75 15.16
CA VAL A 199 -19.77 14.71 14.41
C VAL A 199 -19.49 13.51 15.32
N ASN A 200 -19.95 12.32 14.92
CA ASN A 200 -19.63 11.09 15.64
C ASN A 200 -18.19 10.65 15.33
N VAL A 201 -17.23 11.06 16.18
CA VAL A 201 -15.81 10.81 16.05
C VAL A 201 -15.49 9.31 15.88
N ASN A 202 -16.17 8.44 16.68
CA ASN A 202 -15.95 7.00 16.62
C ASN A 202 -16.33 6.41 15.26
N ARG A 203 -17.43 6.89 14.68
CA ARG A 203 -17.87 6.46 13.35
C ARG A 203 -16.91 6.93 12.25
N ILE A 204 -16.42 8.15 12.36
CA ILE A 204 -15.46 8.71 11.37
C ILE A 204 -14.15 7.91 11.38
N ILE A 205 -13.61 7.62 12.56
CA ILE A 205 -12.39 6.82 12.68
C ILE A 205 -12.60 5.41 12.13
N ALA A 206 -13.70 4.72 12.48
CA ALA A 206 -13.99 3.39 11.94
C ALA A 206 -14.13 3.39 10.41
N ILE A 207 -14.74 4.42 9.81
CA ILE A 207 -14.83 4.56 8.35
C ILE A 207 -13.46 4.84 7.73
N THR A 208 -12.58 5.58 8.40
CA THR A 208 -11.22 5.80 7.92
C THR A 208 -10.42 4.50 7.86
N PHE A 209 -10.51 3.67 8.90
CA PHE A 209 -9.93 2.33 8.87
C PHE A 209 -10.53 1.45 7.79
N PHE A 210 -11.86 1.52 7.59
CA PHE A 210 -12.57 0.80 6.53
C PHE A 210 -11.99 1.15 5.15
N ILE A 211 -11.90 2.45 4.84
CA ILE A 211 -11.41 2.92 3.53
C ILE A 211 -9.93 2.61 3.35
N GLY A 212 -9.10 2.88 4.36
CA GLY A 212 -7.68 2.57 4.31
C GLY A 212 -7.42 1.08 4.05
N ALA A 213 -8.10 0.21 4.79
CA ALA A 213 -7.99 -1.24 4.62
C ALA A 213 -8.58 -1.73 3.28
N ALA A 214 -9.62 -1.08 2.76
CA ALA A 214 -10.14 -1.36 1.40
C ALA A 214 -9.08 -1.10 0.33
N LEU A 215 -8.32 0.01 0.43
CA LEU A 215 -7.22 0.31 -0.48
C LEU A 215 -6.10 -0.73 -0.40
N ALA A 216 -5.79 -1.24 0.81
CA ALA A 216 -4.84 -2.35 0.97
C ALA A 216 -5.34 -3.62 0.27
N GLY A 217 -6.65 -3.94 0.34
CA GLY A 217 -7.26 -5.04 -0.40
C GLY A 217 -7.17 -4.87 -1.92
N ALA A 218 -7.36 -3.66 -2.43
CA ALA A 218 -7.18 -3.36 -3.85
C ALA A 218 -5.70 -3.52 -4.28
N ALA A 219 -4.77 -2.96 -3.49
CA ALA A 219 -3.34 -3.11 -3.72
C ALA A 219 -2.91 -4.59 -3.74
N ALA A 220 -3.53 -5.43 -2.91
CA ALA A 220 -3.26 -6.85 -2.83
C ALA A 220 -3.57 -7.59 -4.14
N LEU A 221 -4.70 -7.28 -4.80
CA LEU A 221 -5.03 -7.87 -6.09
C LEU A 221 -4.01 -7.48 -7.16
N ILE A 222 -3.74 -6.18 -7.30
CA ILE A 222 -2.83 -5.67 -8.34
C ILE A 222 -1.38 -6.10 -8.10
N TRP A 223 -0.95 -6.26 -6.85
CA TRP A 223 0.33 -6.89 -6.50
C TRP A 223 0.41 -8.32 -7.01
N GLY A 224 -0.61 -9.14 -6.68
CA GLY A 224 -0.66 -10.54 -7.09
C GLY A 224 -0.63 -10.71 -8.61
N LEU A 225 -1.36 -9.88 -9.35
CA LEU A 225 -1.35 -9.88 -10.81
C LEU A 225 0.01 -9.48 -11.39
N LYS A 226 0.73 -8.53 -10.75
CA LYS A 226 2.02 -8.04 -11.23
C LYS A 226 3.16 -9.02 -10.90
N TYR A 227 3.24 -9.48 -9.66
CA TYR A 227 4.39 -10.27 -9.18
C TYR A 227 4.16 -11.78 -9.19
N GLY A 228 2.92 -12.24 -9.35
CA GLY A 228 2.57 -13.66 -9.48
C GLY A 228 2.82 -14.51 -8.23
N SER A 229 3.15 -13.90 -7.11
CA SER A 229 3.43 -14.60 -5.86
C SER A 229 3.16 -13.76 -4.63
N THR A 230 2.95 -14.44 -3.50
CA THR A 230 2.80 -13.82 -2.18
C THR A 230 3.34 -14.75 -1.10
N GLN A 231 3.63 -14.19 0.07
CA GLN A 231 4.06 -14.94 1.25
C GLN A 231 3.64 -14.21 2.54
N PHE A 232 3.65 -14.92 3.65
CA PHE A 232 3.20 -14.39 4.95
C PHE A 232 4.04 -13.21 5.48
N THR A 233 5.31 -13.08 5.09
CA THR A 233 6.20 -11.97 5.49
C THR A 233 6.03 -10.72 4.63
N LEU A 234 5.30 -10.82 3.52
CA LEU A 234 5.17 -9.74 2.54
C LEU A 234 4.55 -8.48 3.15
N GLY A 235 3.61 -8.66 4.09
CA GLY A 235 2.89 -7.57 4.74
C GLY A 235 3.82 -6.62 5.48
N PHE A 236 4.69 -7.16 6.31
CA PHE A 236 5.64 -6.37 7.07
C PHE A 236 6.61 -5.60 6.16
N GLN A 237 7.20 -6.26 5.17
CA GLN A 237 8.16 -5.63 4.26
C GLN A 237 7.54 -4.49 3.45
N LEU A 238 6.41 -4.75 2.76
CA LEU A 238 5.74 -3.73 1.96
C LEU A 238 5.06 -2.66 2.83
N GLY A 239 4.62 -3.04 4.03
CA GLY A 239 4.15 -2.11 5.03
C GLY A 239 5.19 -1.06 5.38
N LEU A 240 6.45 -1.47 5.60
CA LEU A 240 7.56 -0.54 5.85
C LEU A 240 7.87 0.36 4.64
N PHE A 241 7.82 -0.17 3.40
CA PHE A 241 8.03 0.65 2.21
C PHE A 241 6.92 1.69 2.02
N ALA A 242 5.67 1.29 2.21
CA ALA A 242 4.54 2.19 2.13
C ALA A 242 4.51 3.22 3.28
N PHE A 243 4.95 2.84 4.48
CA PHE A 243 5.19 3.78 5.58
C PHE A 243 6.27 4.79 5.20
N THR A 244 7.41 4.33 4.66
CA THR A 244 8.47 5.21 4.16
C THR A 244 7.93 6.17 3.10
N ALA A 245 7.10 5.67 2.17
CA ALA A 245 6.44 6.49 1.17
C ALA A 245 5.52 7.56 1.78
N ALA A 246 4.73 7.21 2.79
CA ALA A 246 3.87 8.15 3.50
C ALA A 246 4.68 9.23 4.23
N VAL A 247 5.77 8.85 4.90
CA VAL A 247 6.69 9.79 5.58
C VAL A 247 7.37 10.71 4.57
N LEU A 248 7.92 10.14 3.50
CA LEU A 248 8.55 10.89 2.41
C LEU A 248 7.60 11.92 1.81
N GLY A 249 6.37 11.52 1.56
CA GLY A 249 5.34 12.39 1.01
C GLY A 249 4.88 13.48 1.96
N GLY A 250 4.96 13.25 3.26
CA GLY A 250 4.42 14.06 4.35
C GLY A 250 3.16 13.41 4.93
N ILE A 251 3.33 12.79 6.10
CA ILE A 251 2.26 12.03 6.76
C ILE A 251 1.04 12.94 7.01
N GLY A 252 -0.16 12.46 6.69
CA GLY A 252 -1.41 13.23 6.78
C GLY A 252 -1.80 13.93 5.47
N ASN A 253 -0.90 14.05 4.50
CA ASN A 253 -1.19 14.61 3.18
C ASN A 253 -1.38 13.49 2.15
N LEU A 254 -2.61 13.34 1.61
CA LEU A 254 -2.93 12.29 0.64
C LEU A 254 -2.12 12.41 -0.66
N VAL A 255 -2.02 13.63 -1.20
CA VAL A 255 -1.23 13.87 -2.43
C VAL A 255 0.25 13.60 -2.17
N GLY A 256 0.74 13.99 -1.00
CA GLY A 256 2.09 13.67 -0.57
C GLY A 256 2.36 12.17 -0.55
N ALA A 257 1.48 11.39 0.08
CA ALA A 257 1.63 9.93 0.15
C ALA A 257 1.59 9.26 -1.24
N MET A 258 0.75 9.75 -2.16
CA MET A 258 0.74 9.27 -3.55
C MET A 258 2.10 9.50 -4.22
N LEU A 259 2.62 10.72 -4.14
CA LEU A 259 3.92 11.08 -4.71
C LEU A 259 5.06 10.30 -4.04
N GLY A 260 5.01 10.15 -2.71
CA GLY A 260 5.98 9.36 -1.96
C GLY A 260 6.02 7.90 -2.41
N GLY A 261 4.85 7.27 -2.63
CA GLY A 261 4.75 5.91 -3.14
C GLY A 261 5.35 5.77 -4.53
N VAL A 262 5.02 6.69 -5.43
CA VAL A 262 5.59 6.72 -6.79
C VAL A 262 7.12 6.91 -6.74
N LEU A 263 7.61 7.82 -5.90
CA LEU A 263 9.05 8.06 -5.76
C LEU A 263 9.78 6.82 -5.22
N ILE A 264 9.25 6.13 -4.20
CA ILE A 264 9.86 4.90 -3.69
C ILE A 264 9.93 3.82 -4.78
N GLY A 265 8.84 3.62 -5.56
CA GLY A 265 8.87 2.68 -6.67
C GLY A 265 9.88 3.04 -7.78
N LEU A 266 10.02 4.33 -8.09
CA LEU A 266 11.04 4.82 -9.03
C LEU A 266 12.46 4.61 -8.49
N ILE A 267 12.69 4.87 -7.20
CA ILE A 267 13.99 4.63 -6.55
C ILE A 267 14.35 3.16 -6.59
N GLU A 268 13.40 2.27 -6.28
CA GLU A 268 13.60 0.82 -6.35
C GLU A 268 13.97 0.38 -7.77
N ALA A 269 13.23 0.84 -8.79
CA ALA A 269 13.54 0.52 -10.17
C ALA A 269 14.90 1.06 -10.62
N LEU A 270 15.23 2.31 -10.27
CA LEU A 270 16.50 2.92 -10.60
C LEU A 270 17.68 2.32 -9.84
N ALA A 271 17.46 1.78 -8.64
CA ALA A 271 18.50 1.08 -7.88
C ALA A 271 19.08 -0.10 -8.67
N THR A 272 18.29 -0.75 -9.53
CA THR A 272 18.77 -1.85 -10.39
C THR A 272 19.85 -1.43 -11.37
N LEU A 273 20.02 -0.12 -11.64
CA LEU A 273 21.08 0.41 -12.49
C LEU A 273 22.46 0.39 -11.83
N ILE A 274 22.53 0.27 -10.51
CA ILE A 274 23.81 0.23 -9.79
C ILE A 274 24.43 -1.14 -10.04
N PRO A 275 25.61 -1.18 -10.69
CA PRO A 275 26.24 -2.44 -11.09
C PRO A 275 26.73 -3.26 -9.90
N ASP A 276 26.92 -4.55 -10.15
CA ASP A 276 27.54 -5.47 -9.19
C ASP A 276 29.07 -5.29 -9.19
N SER A 277 29.62 -5.05 -8.01
CA SER A 277 31.06 -4.88 -7.79
C SER A 277 31.78 -6.12 -7.26
N THR A 278 31.08 -7.26 -7.11
CA THR A 278 31.64 -8.50 -6.54
C THR A 278 32.86 -9.04 -7.32
N ASN A 279 32.94 -8.74 -8.61
CA ASN A 279 34.03 -9.17 -9.48
C ASN A 279 35.10 -8.07 -9.76
N GLY A 280 35.13 -7.03 -8.93
CA GLY A 280 36.12 -5.93 -9.06
C GLY A 280 35.69 -4.87 -10.08
N GLY A 281 34.85 -3.95 -9.66
CA GLY A 281 34.39 -2.83 -10.46
C GLY A 281 33.76 -1.74 -9.56
N PHE A 282 33.35 -0.62 -10.15
CA PHE A 282 32.61 0.41 -9.44
C PHE A 282 31.15 -0.03 -9.31
N GLY A 283 30.65 -0.11 -8.06
CA GLY A 283 29.27 -0.51 -7.80
C GLY A 283 29.05 -0.94 -6.35
N LEU A 284 27.95 -1.64 -6.11
CA LEU A 284 27.62 -2.25 -4.81
C LEU A 284 27.78 -3.77 -4.90
N PRO A 285 28.23 -4.45 -3.81
CA PRO A 285 28.25 -5.92 -3.78
C PRO A 285 26.86 -6.48 -4.10
N HIS A 286 26.78 -7.42 -5.03
CA HIS A 286 25.53 -8.01 -5.57
C HIS A 286 24.60 -7.03 -6.30
N GLY A 287 25.10 -5.84 -6.67
CA GLY A 287 24.33 -4.82 -7.40
C GLY A 287 23.28 -4.09 -6.57
N GLY A 288 22.75 -3.00 -7.11
CA GLY A 288 21.77 -2.16 -6.40
C GLY A 288 20.43 -2.84 -6.14
N ALA A 289 20.08 -3.86 -6.92
CA ALA A 289 18.87 -4.65 -6.69
C ALA A 289 18.90 -5.38 -5.33
N ALA A 290 20.04 -5.82 -4.84
CA ALA A 290 20.19 -6.42 -3.53
C ALA A 290 20.11 -5.38 -2.40
N TRP A 291 20.42 -4.12 -2.70
CA TRP A 291 20.48 -3.02 -1.73
C TRP A 291 19.22 -2.12 -1.73
N HIS A 292 18.20 -2.43 -2.54
CA HIS A 292 17.01 -1.57 -2.68
C HIS A 292 16.36 -1.27 -1.32
N VAL A 293 16.26 -2.25 -0.42
CA VAL A 293 15.73 -2.07 0.94
C VAL A 293 16.56 -1.06 1.72
N ALA A 294 17.88 -1.23 1.73
CA ALA A 294 18.79 -0.31 2.43
C ALA A 294 18.73 1.11 1.87
N LEU A 295 18.62 1.25 0.54
CA LEU A 295 18.48 2.55 -0.13
C LEU A 295 17.17 3.26 0.26
N ILE A 296 16.05 2.52 0.31
CA ILE A 296 14.76 3.07 0.72
C ILE A 296 14.83 3.59 2.17
N PHE A 297 15.41 2.81 3.09
CA PHE A 297 15.54 3.25 4.49
C PHE A 297 16.57 4.36 4.66
N LEU A 298 17.65 4.37 3.89
CA LEU A 298 18.60 5.48 3.87
C LEU A 298 17.90 6.79 3.49
N ILE A 299 17.05 6.74 2.47
CA ILE A 299 16.24 7.90 2.05
C ILE A 299 15.28 8.32 3.15
N LEU A 300 14.62 7.36 3.84
CA LEU A 300 13.78 7.65 4.99
C LEU A 300 14.56 8.42 6.07
N ILE A 301 15.75 7.93 6.45
CA ILE A 301 16.59 8.57 7.46
C ILE A 301 16.98 9.99 7.03
N LEU A 302 17.43 10.15 5.78
CA LEU A 302 17.81 11.47 5.25
C LEU A 302 16.64 12.46 5.29
N ILE A 303 15.44 12.01 4.94
CA ILE A 303 14.26 12.88 4.98
C ILE A 303 13.89 13.25 6.42
N LEU A 304 13.88 12.28 7.34
CA LEU A 304 13.59 12.56 8.75
C LEU A 304 14.60 13.54 9.38
N VAL A 305 15.86 13.49 8.95
CA VAL A 305 16.91 14.39 9.45
C VAL A 305 16.81 15.78 8.83
N PHE A 306 16.65 15.87 7.50
CA PHE A 306 16.73 17.15 6.79
C PHE A 306 15.38 17.82 6.55
N ARG A 307 14.29 17.04 6.45
CA ARG A 307 12.93 17.53 6.18
C ARG A 307 11.86 16.69 6.88
N PRO A 308 11.75 16.75 8.22
CA PRO A 308 10.89 15.89 9.02
C PRO A 308 9.40 16.02 8.68
N SER A 309 8.96 17.13 8.06
CA SER A 309 7.60 17.29 7.55
C SER A 309 7.33 16.52 6.24
N GLY A 310 8.33 15.91 5.61
CA GLY A 310 8.22 15.31 4.28
C GLY A 310 8.17 16.34 3.15
N LEU A 311 7.87 15.89 1.93
CA LEU A 311 7.88 16.75 0.73
C LEU A 311 6.72 17.76 0.72
N LEU A 312 5.51 17.32 1.08
CA LEU A 312 4.27 18.12 1.05
C LEU A 312 3.56 18.20 2.42
N GLY A 313 4.23 17.81 3.49
CA GLY A 313 3.68 17.92 4.84
C GLY A 313 3.61 19.38 5.30
N GLN A 314 2.58 19.71 6.07
CA GLN A 314 2.45 21.00 6.72
C GLN A 314 3.15 20.93 8.11
N GLN A 315 3.96 21.93 8.43
CA GLN A 315 4.42 22.09 9.79
C GLN A 315 3.20 22.51 10.62
N THR A 316 2.74 21.63 11.53
CA THR A 316 1.79 22.05 12.55
C THR A 316 2.52 22.99 13.50
N PRO A 317 2.03 24.24 13.70
CA PRO A 317 2.60 25.10 14.73
C PRO A 317 2.48 24.37 16.08
N GLU A 318 3.57 24.30 16.84
CA GLU A 318 3.50 23.85 18.22
C GLU A 318 2.47 24.71 18.95
N LYS A 319 1.41 24.09 19.45
CA LYS A 319 0.52 24.77 20.39
C LYS A 319 1.31 24.99 21.67
N VAL A 320 1.78 26.22 21.86
CA VAL A 320 2.36 26.70 23.10
C VAL A 320 1.29 26.74 24.18
#